data_1807b6fb2af87bb1b106ec2191387240
#
_entry.id   1807b6fb2af87bb1b106ec2191387240
#
_cell.length_a   1.000
_cell.length_b   1.000
_cell.length_c   1.000
_cell.angle_alpha   90.00
_cell.angle_beta   90.00
_cell.angle_gamma   90.00
#
_symmetry.space_group_name_H-M   'P 1'
#
loop_
_entity.id
_entity.type
_entity.pdbx_description
1 polymer ?
#
loop_
_entity_poly.entity_id
_entity_poly.type
_entity_poly.pdbx_seq_one_letter_code
_entity_poly.pdbx_strand_id
1 'polypeptide(L)'
;MIRLSPLNQRRWRNFRRNNRAYWSLILFSVIFTITLFAEFVANDKPILVQYRGDFYMPIFRFYPETAFGGDFETEAIYRDPEVRCLIASGGLDICFDDPEGVIADAEDGVVEGEDIAKGWAIWPPIPYSYNTTVDRPGAAPLPPNGQNLLGTDDTKRDVLARVIYGFRLSVLFTLIVTALSSLIGIAAGAVQGYFGGRTDLIFQRIIEIWASTPQLYVIIILFAILPRSFWLLVVITVLFGWMALVAWCARNSCGRATSNMCGPPRPWAYRT
;
A
#
# COMPACT_ATOMS: atom_id res chain seq x y z
N MET A 1 3.09 28.09 14.72
CA MET A 1 1.67 27.92 14.38
C MET A 1 1.43 28.52 13.00
N ILE A 2 1.12 27.68 12.00
CA ILE A 2 0.81 28.15 10.63
C ILE A 2 -0.57 28.81 10.68
N ARG A 3 -0.61 30.14 10.57
CA ARG A 3 -1.90 30.87 10.47
C ARG A 3 -2.46 30.63 9.06
N LEU A 4 -3.53 29.86 8.97
CA LEU A 4 -4.26 29.67 7.71
C LEU A 4 -4.81 31.01 7.22
N SER A 5 -4.75 31.26 5.90
CA SER A 5 -5.35 32.45 5.30
C SER A 5 -6.88 32.47 5.56
N PRO A 6 -7.53 33.66 5.60
CA PRO A 6 -8.97 33.77 5.86
C PRO A 6 -9.83 32.93 4.90
N LEU A 7 -9.38 32.78 3.67
CA LEU A 7 -10.04 31.96 2.65
C LEU A 7 -9.99 30.47 3.01
N ASN A 8 -8.83 29.98 3.46
CA ASN A 8 -8.66 28.59 3.86
C ASN A 8 -9.40 28.27 5.16
N GLN A 9 -9.49 29.23 6.09
CA GLN A 9 -10.31 29.09 7.30
C GLN A 9 -11.79 28.96 6.97
N ARG A 10 -12.31 29.74 6.00
CA ARG A 10 -13.70 29.66 5.53
C ARG A 10 -13.96 28.30 4.85
N ARG A 11 -13.05 27.83 3.99
CA ARG A 11 -13.14 26.51 3.33
C ARG A 11 -13.17 25.38 4.35
N TRP A 12 -12.29 25.43 5.34
CA TRP A 12 -12.24 24.43 6.41
C TRP A 12 -13.51 24.41 7.27
N ARG A 13 -14.05 25.58 7.61
CA ARG A 13 -15.31 25.68 8.35
C ARG A 13 -16.49 25.12 7.57
N ASN A 14 -16.55 25.40 6.26
CA ASN A 14 -17.61 24.86 5.40
C ASN A 14 -17.50 23.33 5.27
N PHE A 15 -16.29 22.80 5.17
CA PHE A 15 -16.04 21.37 5.15
C PHE A 15 -16.49 20.70 6.46
N ARG A 16 -16.08 21.24 7.60
CA ARG A 16 -16.49 20.71 8.92
C ARG A 16 -18.01 20.75 9.15
N ARG A 17 -18.70 21.68 8.54
CA ARG A 17 -20.15 21.79 8.62
C ARG A 17 -20.86 20.69 7.84
N ASN A 18 -20.19 20.07 6.87
CA ASN A 18 -20.72 18.91 6.16
C ASN A 18 -20.33 17.63 6.92
N ASN A 19 -21.20 17.18 7.83
CA ASN A 19 -20.94 16.02 8.69
C ASN A 19 -20.61 14.77 7.92
N ARG A 20 -21.24 14.52 6.78
CA ARG A 20 -20.95 13.31 5.96
C ARG A 20 -19.53 13.34 5.43
N ALA A 21 -19.10 14.45 4.85
CA ALA A 21 -17.74 14.60 4.30
C ALA A 21 -16.68 14.54 5.42
N TYR A 22 -16.96 15.13 6.57
CA TYR A 22 -16.05 15.14 7.71
C TYR A 22 -15.82 13.74 8.29
N TRP A 23 -16.92 13.01 8.57
CA TRP A 23 -16.82 11.66 9.12
C TRP A 23 -16.26 10.65 8.13
N SER A 24 -16.58 10.75 6.83
CA SER A 24 -15.97 9.88 5.82
C SER A 24 -14.48 10.10 5.69
N LEU A 25 -13.99 11.35 5.77
CA LEU A 25 -12.57 11.64 5.78
C LEU A 25 -11.88 11.05 7.02
N ILE A 26 -12.49 11.20 8.21
CA ILE A 26 -11.92 10.62 9.43
C ILE A 26 -11.85 9.11 9.33
N LEU A 27 -12.95 8.45 8.95
CA LEU A 27 -13.00 7.00 8.80
C LEU A 27 -11.93 6.50 7.82
N PHE A 28 -11.85 7.12 6.64
CA PHE A 28 -10.84 6.79 5.64
C PHE A 28 -9.42 6.98 6.18
N SER A 29 -9.16 8.12 6.85
CA SER A 29 -7.84 8.41 7.41
C SER A 29 -7.45 7.43 8.52
N VAL A 30 -8.38 7.01 9.37
CA VAL A 30 -8.14 6.00 10.42
C VAL A 30 -7.80 4.66 9.77
N ILE A 31 -8.62 4.18 8.82
CA ILE A 31 -8.36 2.93 8.11
C ILE A 31 -7.00 2.99 7.41
N PHE A 32 -6.71 4.07 6.71
CA PHE A 32 -5.43 4.24 6.02
C PHE A 32 -4.26 4.25 7.00
N THR A 33 -4.38 4.94 8.14
CA THR A 33 -3.34 4.95 9.16
C THR A 33 -3.09 3.55 9.73
N ILE A 34 -4.14 2.77 10.01
CA ILE A 34 -4.00 1.38 10.44
C ILE A 34 -3.27 0.56 9.38
N THR A 35 -3.61 0.72 8.09
CA THR A 35 -2.97 -0.04 7.01
C THR A 35 -1.53 0.42 6.72
N LEU A 36 -1.12 1.63 7.12
CA LEU A 36 0.30 2.03 7.07
C LEU A 36 1.16 1.15 8.00
N PHE A 37 0.59 0.73 9.12
CA PHE A 37 1.23 -0.19 10.08
C PHE A 37 0.79 -1.64 9.85
N ALA A 38 0.56 -2.03 8.60
CA ALA A 38 0.12 -3.36 8.23
C ALA A 38 1.02 -4.47 8.80
N GLU A 39 2.33 -4.23 8.88
CA GLU A 39 3.31 -5.18 9.43
C GLU A 39 3.03 -5.55 10.90
N PHE A 40 2.41 -4.64 11.67
CA PHE A 40 2.02 -4.90 13.06
C PHE A 40 0.62 -5.49 13.19
N VAL A 41 -0.20 -5.41 12.13
CA VAL A 41 -1.58 -5.89 12.13
C VAL A 41 -1.69 -7.27 11.49
N ALA A 42 -0.98 -7.47 10.39
CA ALA A 42 -1.02 -8.70 9.60
C ALA A 42 0.39 -9.04 9.10
N ASN A 43 1.04 -10.01 9.72
CA ASN A 43 2.38 -10.44 9.36
C ASN A 43 2.58 -11.91 9.76
N ASP A 44 3.40 -12.62 9.01
CA ASP A 44 3.83 -13.98 9.29
C ASP A 44 5.05 -14.06 10.24
N LYS A 45 5.58 -12.89 10.62
CA LYS A 45 6.66 -12.75 11.59
C LYS A 45 6.14 -12.21 12.92
N PRO A 46 6.59 -12.72 14.06
CA PRO A 46 6.25 -12.17 15.36
C PRO A 46 6.82 -10.76 15.54
N ILE A 47 6.09 -9.93 16.30
CA ILE A 47 6.51 -8.55 16.63
C ILE A 47 7.74 -8.57 17.51
N LEU A 48 7.74 -9.46 18.48
CA LEU A 48 8.80 -9.62 19.48
C LEU A 48 8.97 -11.10 19.79
N VAL A 49 10.21 -11.54 19.86
CA VAL A 49 10.60 -12.89 20.28
C VAL A 49 11.57 -12.76 21.44
N GLN A 50 11.34 -13.47 22.52
CA GLN A 50 12.31 -13.67 23.56
C GLN A 50 12.92 -15.08 23.40
N TYR A 51 14.25 -15.15 23.32
CA TYR A 51 14.99 -16.39 23.21
C TYR A 51 16.24 -16.34 24.11
N ARG A 52 16.39 -17.28 25.01
CA ARG A 52 17.51 -17.38 25.97
C ARG A 52 17.80 -16.09 26.74
N GLY A 53 16.78 -15.25 27.01
CA GLY A 53 16.91 -13.99 27.72
C GLY A 53 17.12 -12.77 26.83
N ASP A 54 17.45 -12.95 25.56
CA ASP A 54 17.61 -11.86 24.58
C ASP A 54 16.30 -11.57 23.84
N PHE A 55 16.15 -10.31 23.40
CA PHE A 55 14.98 -9.85 22.65
C PHE A 55 15.31 -9.65 21.18
N TYR A 56 14.50 -10.26 20.32
CA TYR A 56 14.60 -10.18 18.87
C TYR A 56 13.34 -9.51 18.30
N MET A 57 13.51 -8.67 17.28
CA MET A 57 12.41 -7.98 16.57
C MET A 57 12.40 -8.37 15.09
N PRO A 58 11.79 -9.50 14.71
CA PRO A 58 11.80 -10.02 13.34
C PRO A 58 11.15 -9.12 12.30
N ILE A 59 10.22 -8.24 12.70
CA ILE A 59 9.60 -7.26 11.79
C ILE A 59 10.64 -6.28 11.22
N PHE A 60 11.67 -5.92 11.99
CA PHE A 60 12.64 -4.89 11.60
C PHE A 60 13.96 -5.43 11.11
N ARG A 61 14.32 -6.63 11.51
CA ARG A 61 15.62 -7.23 11.21
C ARG A 61 15.47 -8.67 10.74
N PHE A 62 16.33 -9.04 9.83
CA PHE A 62 16.55 -10.40 9.41
C PHE A 62 17.28 -11.16 10.53
N TYR A 63 16.78 -12.31 10.90
CA TYR A 63 17.47 -13.26 11.77
C TYR A 63 17.47 -14.61 11.08
N PRO A 64 18.65 -15.22 10.89
CA PRO A 64 18.73 -16.57 10.35
C PRO A 64 18.19 -17.57 11.38
N GLU A 65 17.77 -18.73 10.92
CA GLU A 65 17.27 -19.79 11.79
C GLU A 65 18.33 -20.26 12.80
N THR A 66 19.62 -20.24 12.39
CA THR A 66 20.75 -20.51 13.28
C THR A 66 20.80 -19.62 14.53
N ALA A 67 20.21 -18.43 14.51
CA ALA A 67 20.12 -17.57 15.68
C ALA A 67 19.22 -18.16 16.78
N PHE A 68 18.34 -19.09 16.43
CA PHE A 68 17.43 -19.80 17.34
C PHE A 68 17.82 -21.27 17.55
N GLY A 69 18.99 -21.68 17.06
CA GLY A 69 19.47 -23.05 17.18
C GLY A 69 19.10 -23.98 16.02
N GLY A 70 18.58 -23.45 14.92
CA GLY A 70 18.31 -24.23 13.72
C GLY A 70 19.53 -24.38 12.81
N ASP A 71 19.38 -25.12 11.71
CA ASP A 71 20.48 -25.51 10.83
C ASP A 71 20.70 -24.56 9.64
N PHE A 72 19.71 -23.70 9.31
CA PHE A 72 19.75 -22.91 8.09
C PHE A 72 20.20 -21.46 8.32
N GLU A 73 21.05 -20.94 7.44
CA GLU A 73 21.41 -19.51 7.40
C GLU A 73 20.35 -18.62 6.71
N THR A 74 19.26 -19.22 6.21
CA THR A 74 18.11 -18.51 5.66
C THR A 74 17.29 -17.88 6.78
N GLU A 75 16.43 -16.92 6.44
CA GLU A 75 15.53 -16.31 7.41
C GLU A 75 14.63 -17.36 8.07
N ALA A 76 14.55 -17.32 9.41
CA ALA A 76 13.71 -18.22 10.16
C ALA A 76 12.23 -18.13 9.75
N ILE A 77 11.62 -19.26 9.45
CA ILE A 77 10.17 -19.34 9.18
C ILE A 77 9.47 -19.53 10.53
N TYR A 78 9.16 -18.42 11.20
CA TYR A 78 8.60 -18.41 12.57
C TYR A 78 7.29 -19.18 12.75
N ARG A 79 6.62 -19.57 11.68
CA ARG A 79 5.41 -20.40 11.71
C ARG A 79 5.69 -21.89 11.64
N ASP A 80 6.89 -22.24 11.24
CA ASP A 80 7.31 -23.63 11.20
C ASP A 80 7.28 -24.22 12.62
N PRO A 81 6.68 -25.41 12.83
CA PRO A 81 6.67 -26.09 14.12
C PRO A 81 8.06 -26.23 14.74
N GLU A 82 9.07 -26.55 13.93
CA GLU A 82 10.46 -26.71 14.38
C GLU A 82 11.01 -25.38 14.96
N VAL A 83 10.89 -24.27 14.24
CA VAL A 83 11.37 -22.96 14.70
C VAL A 83 10.58 -22.49 15.93
N ARG A 84 9.28 -22.76 15.99
CA ARG A 84 8.46 -22.45 17.17
C ARG A 84 8.91 -23.26 18.39
N CYS A 85 9.22 -24.51 18.18
CA CYS A 85 9.76 -25.39 19.22
C CYS A 85 11.11 -24.89 19.71
N LEU A 86 12.06 -24.59 18.82
CA LEU A 86 13.38 -24.05 19.17
C LEU A 86 13.27 -22.77 20.00
N ILE A 87 12.34 -21.88 19.65
CA ILE A 87 12.09 -20.65 20.43
C ILE A 87 11.51 -21.00 21.81
N ALA A 88 10.52 -21.87 21.89
CA ALA A 88 9.85 -22.22 23.14
C ALA A 88 10.74 -22.98 24.10
N SER A 89 11.55 -23.91 23.58
CA SER A 89 12.42 -24.77 24.37
C SER A 89 13.80 -24.17 24.69
N GLY A 90 14.15 -23.04 24.03
CA GLY A 90 15.49 -22.47 24.15
C GLY A 90 16.54 -23.19 23.28
N GLY A 91 16.14 -23.83 22.18
CA GLY A 91 17.02 -24.43 21.18
C GLY A 91 17.44 -25.87 21.51
N LEU A 92 16.49 -26.74 21.83
CA LEU A 92 16.72 -28.17 22.05
C LEU A 92 16.70 -28.92 20.71
N ASP A 93 17.65 -29.82 20.49
CA ASP A 93 17.75 -30.63 19.27
C ASP A 93 16.55 -31.56 19.04
N ILE A 94 15.86 -31.96 20.12
CA ILE A 94 14.66 -32.81 20.05
C ILE A 94 13.51 -32.18 19.29
N CYS A 95 13.54 -30.82 19.07
CA CYS A 95 12.60 -30.11 18.25
C CYS A 95 12.57 -30.53 16.78
N PHE A 96 13.64 -31.16 16.30
CA PHE A 96 13.70 -31.67 14.92
C PHE A 96 12.95 -32.99 14.74
N ASP A 97 12.80 -33.77 15.84
CA ASP A 97 12.12 -35.06 15.83
C ASP A 97 10.62 -34.95 16.16
N ASP A 98 10.27 -34.25 17.26
CA ASP A 98 8.89 -34.07 17.72
C ASP A 98 8.64 -32.62 18.21
N PRO A 99 8.46 -31.66 17.29
CA PRO A 99 8.27 -30.25 17.64
C PRO A 99 6.96 -29.99 18.42
N GLU A 100 5.86 -30.71 18.10
CA GLU A 100 4.56 -30.46 18.73
C GLU A 100 4.52 -31.02 20.18
N GLY A 101 5.10 -32.18 20.42
CA GLY A 101 5.22 -32.76 21.75
C GLY A 101 6.06 -31.89 22.68
N VAL A 102 7.23 -31.44 22.18
CA VAL A 102 8.12 -30.56 22.95
C VAL A 102 7.50 -29.19 23.23
N ILE A 103 6.72 -28.62 22.32
CA ILE A 103 6.01 -27.34 22.57
C ILE A 103 5.00 -27.49 23.70
N ALA A 104 4.29 -28.62 23.76
CA ALA A 104 3.34 -28.90 24.85
C ALA A 104 4.03 -29.02 26.19
N ASP A 105 5.13 -29.78 26.28
CA ASP A 105 5.92 -29.93 27.49
C ASP A 105 6.60 -28.61 27.91
N ALA A 106 7.07 -27.83 26.96
CA ALA A 106 7.69 -26.52 27.21
C ALA A 106 6.73 -25.48 27.80
N GLU A 107 5.40 -25.68 27.71
CA GLU A 107 4.43 -24.81 28.39
C GLU A 107 4.63 -24.82 29.93
N ASP A 108 5.01 -25.94 30.48
CA ASP A 108 5.31 -26.08 31.92
C ASP A 108 6.75 -25.63 32.29
N GLY A 109 7.60 -25.34 31.29
CA GLY A 109 9.00 -24.93 31.50
C GLY A 109 9.95 -26.09 31.78
N VAL A 110 9.51 -27.32 31.59
CA VAL A 110 10.28 -28.55 31.80
C VAL A 110 10.10 -29.45 30.58
N VAL A 111 11.21 -29.87 29.97
CA VAL A 111 11.21 -30.83 28.86
C VAL A 111 12.06 -32.04 29.30
N GLU A 112 11.55 -33.25 29.18
CA GLU A 112 12.22 -34.50 29.62
C GLU A 112 12.71 -34.48 31.08
N GLY A 113 12.10 -33.66 31.96
CA GLY A 113 12.47 -33.54 33.36
C GLY A 113 13.58 -32.55 33.67
N GLU A 114 14.06 -31.82 32.65
CA GLU A 114 15.03 -30.75 32.80
C GLU A 114 14.39 -29.37 32.66
N ASP A 115 14.82 -28.39 33.49
CA ASP A 115 14.40 -26.99 33.39
C ASP A 115 14.96 -26.36 32.12
N ILE A 116 14.11 -25.72 31.33
CA ILE A 116 14.48 -25.07 30.06
C ILE A 116 14.46 -23.54 30.13
N ALA A 117 15.22 -22.90 29.27
CA ALA A 117 15.15 -21.45 29.05
C ALA A 117 13.95 -21.11 28.18
N LYS A 118 12.75 -21.10 28.77
CA LYS A 118 11.48 -20.86 28.08
C LYS A 118 11.49 -19.54 27.30
N GLY A 119 11.30 -19.63 25.97
CA GLY A 119 11.10 -18.50 25.12
C GLY A 119 9.61 -18.24 24.81
N TRP A 120 9.31 -17.07 24.31
CA TRP A 120 7.97 -16.71 23.87
C TRP A 120 8.00 -15.72 22.69
N ALA A 121 6.89 -15.66 21.97
CA ALA A 121 6.73 -14.76 20.84
C ALA A 121 5.39 -14.02 20.88
N ILE A 122 5.41 -12.71 20.61
CA ILE A 122 4.20 -11.90 20.45
C ILE A 122 3.87 -11.82 18.96
N TRP A 123 2.71 -12.34 18.60
CA TRP A 123 2.23 -12.35 17.22
C TRP A 123 1.32 -11.16 16.91
N PRO A 124 1.28 -10.70 15.65
CA PRO A 124 0.26 -9.79 15.18
C PRO A 124 -1.15 -10.42 15.30
N PRO A 125 -2.22 -9.60 15.38
CA PRO A 125 -3.61 -10.09 15.42
C PRO A 125 -3.97 -11.02 14.26
N ILE A 126 -3.37 -10.80 13.07
CA ILE A 126 -3.51 -11.64 11.88
C ILE A 126 -2.12 -12.23 11.60
N PRO A 127 -1.88 -13.51 11.94
CA PRO A 127 -0.54 -14.11 11.81
C PRO A 127 -0.25 -14.55 10.36
N TYR A 128 -0.67 -13.78 9.37
CA TYR A 128 -0.48 -14.01 7.95
C TYR A 128 -0.06 -12.72 7.26
N SER A 129 0.91 -12.83 6.35
CA SER A 129 1.31 -11.77 5.42
C SER A 129 0.48 -11.84 4.14
N TYR A 130 0.64 -10.87 3.26
CA TYR A 130 -0.02 -10.87 1.94
C TYR A 130 0.39 -12.03 1.02
N ASN A 131 1.51 -12.68 1.30
CA ASN A 131 2.08 -13.76 0.50
C ASN A 131 2.09 -15.13 1.21
N THR A 132 1.78 -15.17 2.50
CA THR A 132 1.80 -16.39 3.31
C THR A 132 0.66 -17.31 2.91
N THR A 133 0.98 -18.55 2.59
CA THR A 133 -0.01 -19.61 2.34
C THR A 133 -0.53 -20.17 3.66
N VAL A 134 -1.81 -20.43 3.71
CA VAL A 134 -2.48 -21.02 4.86
C VAL A 134 -2.39 -22.55 4.73
N ASP A 135 -1.73 -23.18 5.67
CA ASP A 135 -1.68 -24.64 5.74
C ASP A 135 -2.96 -25.16 6.41
N ARG A 136 -3.96 -25.44 5.58
CA ARG A 136 -5.26 -25.98 5.97
C ARG A 136 -5.70 -27.02 4.96
N PRO A 137 -6.19 -28.18 5.41
CA PRO A 137 -6.71 -29.21 4.50
C PRO A 137 -7.91 -28.71 3.71
N GLY A 138 -8.01 -29.09 2.45
CA GLY A 138 -9.09 -28.75 1.54
C GLY A 138 -8.60 -28.06 0.27
N ALA A 139 -9.48 -28.02 -0.72
CA ALA A 139 -9.23 -27.34 -1.98
C ALA A 139 -9.41 -25.83 -1.82
N ALA A 140 -8.53 -25.04 -2.44
CA ALA A 140 -8.68 -23.58 -2.51
C ALA A 140 -9.81 -23.19 -3.48
N PRO A 141 -10.56 -22.09 -3.19
CA PRO A 141 -10.49 -21.23 -2.00
C PRO A 141 -11.15 -21.87 -0.77
N LEU A 142 -10.56 -21.63 0.41
CA LEU A 142 -11.08 -22.15 1.67
C LEU A 142 -12.10 -21.16 2.28
N PRO A 143 -13.21 -21.66 2.89
CA PRO A 143 -14.21 -20.80 3.50
C PRO A 143 -13.67 -20.06 4.74
N PRO A 144 -14.31 -18.95 5.13
CA PRO A 144 -14.01 -18.22 6.36
C PRO A 144 -14.06 -19.11 7.59
N ASN A 145 -13.16 -18.85 8.55
CA ASN A 145 -13.14 -19.47 9.87
C ASN A 145 -12.57 -18.49 10.93
N GLY A 146 -12.39 -18.96 12.18
CA GLY A 146 -11.87 -18.13 13.28
C GLY A 146 -10.45 -17.61 13.06
N GLN A 147 -9.62 -18.27 12.25
CA GLN A 147 -8.25 -17.84 11.94
C GLN A 147 -8.18 -17.00 10.66
N ASN A 148 -9.00 -17.32 9.66
CA ASN A 148 -9.07 -16.62 8.38
C ASN A 148 -10.47 -16.02 8.21
N LEU A 149 -10.68 -14.82 8.74
CA LEU A 149 -12.01 -14.17 8.83
C LEU A 149 -12.71 -14.00 7.49
N LEU A 150 -11.97 -13.77 6.40
CA LEU A 150 -12.49 -13.65 5.04
C LEU A 150 -12.18 -14.88 4.17
N GLY A 151 -11.68 -15.97 4.78
CA GLY A 151 -11.23 -17.14 4.04
C GLY A 151 -9.94 -16.91 3.28
N THR A 152 -9.67 -17.81 2.30
CA THR A 152 -8.47 -17.75 1.46
C THR A 152 -8.81 -17.54 0.00
N ASP A 153 -7.81 -17.08 -0.77
CA ASP A 153 -7.89 -17.00 -2.22
C ASP A 153 -7.64 -18.36 -2.90
N ASP A 154 -7.59 -18.36 -4.22
CA ASP A 154 -7.31 -19.50 -5.09
C ASP A 154 -5.91 -20.12 -4.87
N THR A 155 -5.00 -19.38 -4.23
CA THR A 155 -3.64 -19.81 -3.90
C THR A 155 -3.45 -20.05 -2.40
N LYS A 156 -4.53 -20.23 -1.63
CA LYS A 156 -4.55 -20.44 -0.18
C LYS A 156 -3.95 -19.29 0.63
N ARG A 157 -3.93 -18.05 0.14
CA ARG A 157 -3.46 -16.90 0.91
C ARG A 157 -4.62 -16.25 1.65
N ASP A 158 -4.36 -15.69 2.83
CA ASP A 158 -5.37 -15.00 3.61
C ASP A 158 -5.89 -13.74 2.92
N VAL A 159 -7.20 -13.70 2.67
CA VAL A 159 -7.84 -12.59 1.95
C VAL A 159 -7.80 -11.29 2.76
N LEU A 160 -7.97 -11.36 4.09
CA LEU A 160 -7.96 -10.16 4.94
C LEU A 160 -6.59 -9.50 4.98
N ALA A 161 -5.52 -10.28 5.13
CA ALA A 161 -4.15 -9.79 5.05
C ALA A 161 -3.90 -9.11 3.70
N ARG A 162 -4.30 -9.75 2.58
CA ARG A 162 -4.16 -9.17 1.24
C ARG A 162 -4.93 -7.87 1.05
N VAL A 163 -6.13 -7.75 1.61
CA VAL A 163 -6.92 -6.52 1.56
C VAL A 163 -6.22 -5.39 2.31
N ILE A 164 -5.65 -5.65 3.50
CA ILE A 164 -4.93 -4.64 4.29
C ILE A 164 -3.71 -4.11 3.53
N TYR A 165 -2.86 -5.01 3.01
CA TYR A 165 -1.68 -4.63 2.24
C TYR A 165 -2.05 -3.98 0.89
N GLY A 166 -3.05 -4.52 0.20
CA GLY A 166 -3.55 -4.00 -1.08
C GLY A 166 -4.13 -2.60 -0.94
N PHE A 167 -4.87 -2.33 0.14
CA PHE A 167 -5.41 -1.00 0.41
C PHE A 167 -4.28 0.03 0.63
N ARG A 168 -3.26 -0.30 1.45
CA ARG A 168 -2.08 0.54 1.65
C ARG A 168 -1.41 0.88 0.32
N LEU A 169 -1.12 -0.15 -0.48
CA LEU A 169 -0.45 0.01 -1.77
C LEU A 169 -1.27 0.87 -2.73
N SER A 170 -2.59 0.64 -2.81
CA SER A 170 -3.49 1.36 -3.71
C SER A 170 -3.61 2.85 -3.35
N VAL A 171 -3.71 3.16 -2.04
CA VAL A 171 -3.79 4.56 -1.59
C VAL A 171 -2.47 5.29 -1.83
N LEU A 172 -1.33 4.68 -1.49
CA LEU A 172 -0.01 5.26 -1.75
C LEU A 172 0.21 5.48 -3.25
N PHE A 173 -0.12 4.50 -4.08
CA PHE A 173 -0.05 4.61 -5.53
C PHE A 173 -0.86 5.82 -6.03
N THR A 174 -2.13 5.91 -5.62
CA THR A 174 -3.03 7.00 -6.04
C THR A 174 -2.52 8.36 -5.59
N LEU A 175 -2.01 8.48 -4.35
CA LEU A 175 -1.44 9.74 -3.84
C LEU A 175 -0.21 10.16 -4.65
N ILE A 176 0.73 9.25 -4.92
CA ILE A 176 1.94 9.53 -5.69
C ILE A 176 1.57 9.94 -7.12
N VAL A 177 0.74 9.16 -7.80
CA VAL A 177 0.31 9.44 -9.17
C VAL A 177 -0.43 10.78 -9.24
N THR A 178 -1.35 11.04 -8.32
CA THR A 178 -2.09 12.30 -8.28
C THR A 178 -1.17 13.50 -8.04
N ALA A 179 -0.22 13.40 -7.11
CA ALA A 179 0.74 14.47 -6.82
C ALA A 179 1.62 14.77 -8.05
N LEU A 180 2.22 13.74 -8.65
CA LEU A 180 3.10 13.91 -9.82
C LEU A 180 2.33 14.39 -11.05
N SER A 181 1.18 13.79 -11.37
CA SER A 181 0.34 14.21 -12.50
C SER A 181 -0.19 15.63 -12.31
N SER A 182 -0.53 16.02 -11.07
CA SER A 182 -0.96 17.39 -10.77
C SER A 182 0.17 18.39 -10.97
N LEU A 183 1.38 18.08 -10.51
CA LEU A 183 2.54 18.95 -10.69
C LEU A 183 2.83 19.19 -12.18
N ILE A 184 2.90 18.11 -12.95
CA ILE A 184 3.16 18.19 -14.41
C ILE A 184 2.00 18.88 -15.12
N GLY A 185 0.76 18.52 -14.82
CA GLY A 185 -0.43 19.08 -15.47
C GLY A 185 -0.62 20.55 -15.19
N ILE A 186 -0.35 21.01 -13.95
CA ILE A 186 -0.40 22.44 -13.59
C ILE A 186 0.71 23.20 -14.31
N ALA A 187 1.95 22.68 -14.32
CA ALA A 187 3.07 23.31 -15.00
C ALA A 187 2.81 23.44 -16.51
N ALA A 188 2.43 22.35 -17.18
CA ALA A 188 2.11 22.34 -18.60
C ALA A 188 0.90 23.23 -18.93
N GLY A 189 -0.17 23.17 -18.14
CA GLY A 189 -1.35 24.02 -18.31
C GLY A 189 -1.08 25.51 -18.05
N ALA A 190 -0.17 25.84 -17.11
CA ALA A 190 0.26 27.23 -16.89
C ALA A 190 1.06 27.75 -18.07
N VAL A 191 2.00 26.98 -18.64
CA VAL A 191 2.75 27.34 -19.86
C VAL A 191 1.80 27.56 -21.04
N GLN A 192 0.89 26.61 -21.26
CA GLN A 192 -0.10 26.69 -22.32
C GLN A 192 -0.99 27.95 -22.18
N GLY A 193 -1.50 28.22 -20.96
CA GLY A 193 -2.36 29.35 -20.67
C GLY A 193 -1.63 30.71 -20.69
N TYR A 194 -0.32 30.74 -20.37
CA TYR A 194 0.47 31.97 -20.37
C TYR A 194 0.88 32.43 -21.79
N PHE A 195 1.43 31.51 -22.58
CA PHE A 195 1.90 31.83 -23.93
C PHE A 195 0.76 31.93 -24.96
N GLY A 196 -0.30 31.11 -24.77
CA GLY A 196 -1.46 31.12 -25.67
C GLY A 196 -1.14 30.91 -27.17
N GLY A 197 -2.06 31.27 -28.05
CA GLY A 197 -1.85 31.33 -29.51
C GLY A 197 -1.29 30.01 -30.09
N ARG A 198 -0.13 30.08 -30.77
CA ARG A 198 0.51 28.92 -31.42
C ARG A 198 0.95 27.85 -30.45
N THR A 199 1.40 28.24 -29.25
CA THR A 199 1.82 27.30 -28.19
C THR A 199 0.64 26.49 -27.72
N ASP A 200 -0.51 27.10 -27.48
CA ASP A 200 -1.75 26.43 -27.12
C ASP A 200 -2.16 25.38 -28.15
N LEU A 201 -2.14 25.76 -29.45
CA LEU A 201 -2.48 24.83 -30.53
C LEU A 201 -1.53 23.64 -30.63
N ILE A 202 -0.22 23.84 -30.45
CA ILE A 202 0.77 22.77 -30.50
C ILE A 202 0.56 21.82 -29.33
N PHE A 203 0.43 22.34 -28.11
CA PHE A 203 0.19 21.52 -26.93
C PHE A 203 -1.11 20.73 -27.06
N GLN A 204 -2.17 21.33 -27.56
CA GLN A 204 -3.44 20.64 -27.76
C GLN A 204 -3.31 19.49 -28.77
N ARG A 205 -2.56 19.66 -29.86
CA ARG A 205 -2.29 18.60 -30.84
C ARG A 205 -1.47 17.46 -30.24
N ILE A 206 -0.45 17.79 -29.44
CA ILE A 206 0.33 16.78 -28.72
C ILE A 206 -0.57 15.97 -27.79
N ILE A 207 -1.41 16.64 -27.00
CA ILE A 207 -2.35 15.98 -26.07
C ILE A 207 -3.35 15.09 -26.82
N GLU A 208 -3.91 15.57 -27.95
CA GLU A 208 -4.86 14.79 -28.76
C GLU A 208 -4.22 13.51 -29.31
N ILE A 209 -3.01 13.61 -29.88
CA ILE A 209 -2.26 12.45 -30.42
C ILE A 209 -1.93 11.47 -29.29
N TRP A 210 -1.44 11.98 -28.14
CA TRP A 210 -1.08 11.13 -27.01
C TRP A 210 -2.29 10.45 -26.37
N ALA A 211 -3.39 11.19 -26.22
CA ALA A 211 -4.64 10.67 -25.66
C ALA A 211 -5.34 9.64 -26.57
N SER A 212 -5.03 9.63 -27.87
CA SER A 212 -5.55 8.61 -28.78
C SER A 212 -4.94 7.22 -28.55
N THR A 213 -3.79 7.16 -27.87
CA THR A 213 -3.12 5.91 -27.54
C THR A 213 -3.80 5.25 -26.33
N PRO A 214 -4.35 4.03 -26.45
CA PRO A 214 -5.01 3.38 -25.32
C PRO A 214 -3.97 2.98 -24.25
N GLN A 215 -4.04 3.63 -23.09
CA GLN A 215 -3.10 3.41 -21.96
C GLN A 215 -2.97 1.94 -21.58
N LEU A 216 -4.06 1.19 -21.62
CA LEU A 216 -4.09 -0.22 -21.22
C LEU A 216 -3.15 -1.07 -22.08
N TYR A 217 -3.12 -0.85 -23.40
CA TYR A 217 -2.22 -1.58 -24.30
C TYR A 217 -0.75 -1.26 -24.01
N VAL A 218 -0.44 0.01 -23.71
CA VAL A 218 0.93 0.42 -23.35
C VAL A 218 1.38 -0.28 -22.08
N ILE A 219 0.52 -0.37 -21.07
CA ILE A 219 0.81 -1.10 -19.82
C ILE A 219 1.09 -2.57 -20.11
N ILE A 220 0.25 -3.24 -20.91
CA ILE A 220 0.41 -4.67 -21.22
C ILE A 220 1.74 -4.92 -21.97
N ILE A 221 2.03 -4.11 -22.98
CA ILE A 221 3.26 -4.25 -23.79
C ILE A 221 4.50 -4.03 -22.91
N LEU A 222 4.51 -2.98 -22.10
CA LEU A 222 5.67 -2.68 -21.25
C LEU A 222 5.89 -3.75 -20.18
N PHE A 223 4.82 -4.29 -19.59
CA PHE A 223 4.93 -5.38 -18.62
C PHE A 223 5.29 -6.74 -19.24
N ALA A 224 5.17 -6.89 -20.55
CA ALA A 224 5.68 -8.05 -21.25
C ALA A 224 7.19 -8.01 -21.49
N ILE A 225 7.78 -6.81 -21.59
CA ILE A 225 9.19 -6.59 -21.91
C ILE A 225 10.00 -6.27 -20.65
N LEU A 226 9.45 -5.45 -19.74
CA LEU A 226 10.14 -4.95 -18.54
C LEU A 226 9.69 -5.70 -17.29
N PRO A 227 10.53 -5.79 -16.26
CA PRO A 227 10.14 -6.40 -14.99
C PRO A 227 8.96 -5.62 -14.37
N ARG A 228 7.97 -6.36 -13.90
CA ARG A 228 6.77 -5.80 -13.27
C ARG A 228 7.15 -5.14 -11.95
N SER A 229 7.14 -3.82 -11.92
CA SER A 229 7.45 -3.06 -10.71
C SER A 229 6.40 -1.99 -10.43
N PHE A 230 6.27 -1.66 -9.15
CA PHE A 230 5.41 -0.57 -8.69
C PHE A 230 5.76 0.77 -9.37
N TRP A 231 7.05 1.09 -9.47
CA TRP A 231 7.53 2.33 -10.08
C TRP A 231 7.26 2.43 -11.57
N LEU A 232 7.39 1.31 -12.30
CA LEU A 232 7.03 1.27 -13.71
C LEU A 232 5.56 1.62 -13.92
N LEU A 233 4.67 1.05 -13.10
CA LEU A 233 3.24 1.36 -13.16
C LEU A 233 2.96 2.83 -12.84
N VAL A 234 3.63 3.41 -11.84
CA VAL A 234 3.53 4.84 -11.50
C VAL A 234 3.94 5.71 -12.68
N VAL A 235 5.11 5.45 -13.29
CA VAL A 235 5.61 6.23 -14.42
C VAL A 235 4.64 6.19 -15.60
N ILE A 236 4.17 5.01 -15.99
CA ILE A 236 3.23 4.87 -17.10
C ILE A 236 1.93 5.64 -16.81
N THR A 237 1.40 5.49 -15.59
CA THR A 237 0.14 6.15 -15.20
C THR A 237 0.30 7.68 -15.17
N VAL A 238 1.43 8.18 -14.70
CA VAL A 238 1.74 9.62 -14.69
C VAL A 238 1.86 10.16 -16.11
N LEU A 239 2.51 9.40 -17.04
CA LEU A 239 2.65 9.80 -18.44
C LEU A 239 1.31 10.04 -19.15
N PHE A 240 0.24 9.39 -18.72
CA PHE A 240 -1.12 9.60 -19.26
C PHE A 240 -1.98 10.50 -18.38
N GLY A 241 -1.76 10.52 -17.05
CA GLY A 241 -2.64 11.18 -16.08
C GLY A 241 -2.60 12.72 -16.10
N TRP A 242 -1.48 13.32 -16.50
CA TRP A 242 -1.31 14.79 -16.48
C TRP A 242 -2.19 15.53 -17.48
N MET A 243 -2.58 14.90 -18.59
CA MET A 243 -3.32 15.53 -19.69
C MET A 243 -4.70 16.08 -19.27
N ALA A 244 -5.41 15.34 -18.41
CA ALA A 244 -6.72 15.74 -17.92
C ALA A 244 -6.68 17.08 -17.16
N LEU A 245 -5.60 17.33 -16.42
CA LEU A 245 -5.43 18.56 -15.66
C LEU A 245 -4.98 19.74 -16.51
N VAL A 246 -4.23 19.52 -17.59
CA VAL A 246 -3.78 20.58 -18.48
C VAL A 246 -4.97 21.33 -19.08
N ALA A 247 -5.93 20.60 -19.65
CA ALA A 247 -7.12 21.21 -20.26
C ALA A 247 -7.94 22.02 -19.23
N TRP A 248 -7.97 21.60 -17.97
CA TRP A 248 -8.67 22.34 -16.92
C TRP A 248 -7.89 23.58 -16.48
N CYS A 249 -6.56 23.48 -16.31
CA CYS A 249 -5.70 24.60 -15.93
C CYS A 249 -5.62 25.67 -17.04
N ALA A 250 -5.48 25.26 -18.29
CA ALA A 250 -5.44 26.19 -19.43
C ALA A 250 -6.70 27.05 -19.50
N ARG A 251 -7.88 26.45 -19.38
CA ARG A 251 -9.16 27.18 -19.36
C ARG A 251 -9.27 28.16 -18.19
N ASN A 252 -8.80 27.81 -17.01
CA ASN A 252 -8.89 28.65 -15.83
C ASN A 252 -7.80 29.75 -15.78
N SER A 253 -6.63 29.51 -16.41
CA SER A 253 -5.57 30.51 -16.51
C SER A 253 -5.92 31.58 -17.51
N CYS A 254 -6.56 31.26 -18.64
CA CYS A 254 -7.05 32.21 -19.63
C CYS A 254 -8.06 33.21 -19.02
N GLY A 255 -8.93 32.75 -18.08
CA GLY A 255 -9.89 33.63 -17.40
C GLY A 255 -9.28 34.66 -16.44
N ARG A 256 -7.99 34.50 -16.06
CA ARG A 256 -7.28 35.46 -15.20
C ARG A 256 -6.29 36.37 -15.92
N ALA A 257 -5.74 35.94 -17.04
CA ALA A 257 -4.67 36.66 -17.70
C ALA A 257 -5.18 37.81 -18.58
N THR A 258 -6.43 37.76 -19.07
CA THR A 258 -6.97 38.83 -19.93
C THR A 258 -8.49 38.86 -19.88
N SER A 259 -9.06 39.75 -19.08
CA SER A 259 -10.47 40.15 -19.19
C SER A 259 -10.80 40.79 -20.59
N ASN A 260 -9.79 41.05 -21.40
CA ASN A 260 -9.93 41.70 -22.72
C ASN A 260 -9.76 40.74 -23.92
N MET A 261 -9.25 39.52 -23.76
CA MET A 261 -9.05 38.56 -24.87
C MET A 261 -10.02 37.38 -24.88
N CYS A 262 -10.65 37.04 -23.76
CA CYS A 262 -11.68 36.02 -23.69
C CYS A 262 -13.06 36.63 -23.52
N GLY A 263 -13.40 37.66 -24.36
CA GLY A 263 -14.78 38.14 -24.48
C GLY A 263 -15.68 37.02 -25.02
N PRO A 264 -16.98 37.00 -24.63
CA PRO A 264 -17.92 36.03 -25.19
C PRO A 264 -17.89 36.13 -26.72
N PRO A 265 -18.05 34.99 -27.43
CA PRO A 265 -18.09 35.03 -28.89
C PRO A 265 -19.13 36.09 -29.32
N ARG A 266 -18.70 37.10 -30.08
CA ARG A 266 -19.63 38.10 -30.59
C ARG A 266 -20.68 37.36 -31.42
N PRO A 267 -21.97 37.54 -31.11
CA PRO A 267 -23.01 36.98 -31.96
C PRO A 267 -22.79 37.50 -33.38
N TRP A 268 -22.72 36.59 -34.32
CA TRP A 268 -22.66 36.94 -35.75
C TRP A 268 -23.84 37.87 -36.04
N ALA A 269 -23.54 39.15 -36.24
CA ALA A 269 -24.52 40.08 -36.71
C ALA A 269 -24.92 39.66 -38.13
N TYR A 270 -26.09 39.06 -38.27
CA TYR A 270 -26.75 38.93 -39.56
C TYR A 270 -26.86 40.36 -40.16
N ARG A 271 -26.03 40.65 -41.17
CA ARG A 271 -26.28 41.77 -42.06
C ARG A 271 -27.42 41.34 -43.01
N THR A 272 -28.57 41.90 -42.79
CA THR A 272 -29.63 42.02 -43.82
C THR A 272 -29.21 42.97 -44.88
#